data_a1767324cdcd8c3067abd672caa97e89
#
_entry.id   a1767324cdcd8c3067abd672caa97e89
#
_cell.length_a   1.000
_cell.length_b   1.000
_cell.length_c   1.000
_cell.angle_alpha   90.00
_cell.angle_beta   90.00
_cell.angle_gamma   90.00
#
_symmetry.space_group_name_H-M   'P 1'
#
loop_
_entity.id
_entity.type
_entity.pdbx_description
1 polymer ?
#
loop_
_entity_poly.entity_id
_entity_poly.type
_entity_poly.pdbx_seq_one_letter_code
_entity_poly.pdbx_strand_id
1 'polypeptide(L)'
;MNLINPSSTSPSKQSKRKHLLRIGLGVLILLIILRIALPYIVLNFINNQLSNINGYYGHVDDLDISLYRGAYIVKDIYIDIVDTTTQKQLPFFSADNIDISIEWKSLLKGQIVSELVCHTALLRFTNNASEPEQLERDSNDFRLMLRTFTPLKVNRFEVFNGKIQYLDPAASPPVDIFLDNTHILASNLSNVEDTTLLPATVIATADIYEGKMNFNMRINALAIDPTYDLNAEIKNANLVKLNAFFKAYGDFDINKGMLDVYLELAAKDRKYIGYVKPVIKDLDVVGPEDRKDSVLRKLWEGIVGVAGDIAENPKTDQIATKVPIAGEFGDRT
;
A
#
# COMPACT_ATOMS: atom_id res chain seq x y z
N MET A 1 -27.45 -51.66 70.17
CA MET A 1 -27.11 -50.30 69.65
C MET A 1 -26.46 -50.50 68.32
N ASN A 2 -27.27 -50.60 67.26
CA ASN A 2 -26.80 -50.84 65.90
C ASN A 2 -26.54 -49.53 65.18
N LEU A 3 -25.27 -49.23 64.90
CA LEU A 3 -24.85 -48.12 64.10
C LEU A 3 -25.00 -48.44 62.59
N ILE A 4 -25.96 -47.80 61.94
CA ILE A 4 -26.20 -47.88 60.51
C ILE A 4 -25.09 -46.99 59.82
N ASN A 5 -24.26 -47.69 59.04
CA ASN A 5 -23.22 -47.03 58.22
C ASN A 5 -23.89 -46.47 56.92
N PRO A 6 -23.82 -45.19 56.58
CA PRO A 6 -24.37 -44.71 55.34
C PRO A 6 -23.48 -45.14 54.16
N SER A 7 -24.04 -45.97 53.29
CA SER A 7 -23.40 -46.39 52.04
C SER A 7 -23.15 -45.21 51.12
N SER A 8 -21.91 -44.87 50.92
CA SER A 8 -21.47 -43.91 49.89
C SER A 8 -21.69 -44.51 48.49
N THR A 9 -22.77 -44.17 47.82
CA THR A 9 -23.05 -44.55 46.45
C THR A 9 -22.15 -43.72 45.55
N SER A 10 -21.04 -44.28 45.06
CA SER A 10 -20.24 -43.71 43.99
C SER A 10 -21.06 -43.64 42.69
N PRO A 11 -21.07 -42.51 41.96
CA PRO A 11 -21.85 -42.36 40.74
C PRO A 11 -21.38 -43.37 39.68
N SER A 12 -22.34 -44.12 39.12
CA SER A 12 -22.06 -45.18 38.14
C SER A 12 -21.33 -44.66 36.91
N LYS A 13 -20.36 -45.42 36.35
CA LYS A 13 -19.61 -45.10 35.12
C LYS A 13 -20.50 -44.63 33.95
N GLN A 14 -21.75 -45.14 33.88
CA GLN A 14 -22.73 -44.73 32.84
C GLN A 14 -23.23 -43.30 33.02
N SER A 15 -23.42 -42.81 34.25
CA SER A 15 -23.83 -41.43 34.51
C SER A 15 -22.76 -40.44 34.08
N LYS A 16 -21.48 -40.72 34.39
CA LYS A 16 -20.33 -39.89 33.98
C LYS A 16 -20.18 -39.83 32.45
N ARG A 17 -20.40 -40.94 31.73
CA ARG A 17 -20.33 -40.98 30.26
C ARG A 17 -21.45 -40.18 29.59
N LYS A 18 -22.68 -40.24 30.12
CA LYS A 18 -23.80 -39.41 29.63
C LYS A 18 -23.57 -37.92 29.90
N HIS A 19 -22.96 -37.56 31.02
CA HIS A 19 -22.61 -36.16 31.34
C HIS A 19 -21.52 -35.63 30.42
N LEU A 20 -20.45 -36.39 30.17
CA LEU A 20 -19.39 -36.05 29.20
C LEU A 20 -19.93 -35.91 27.77
N LEU A 21 -20.88 -36.78 27.34
CA LEU A 21 -21.52 -36.65 26.03
C LEU A 21 -22.37 -35.38 25.93
N ARG A 22 -23.08 -34.96 26.97
CA ARG A 22 -23.86 -33.71 26.99
C ARG A 22 -22.96 -32.48 26.96
N ILE A 23 -21.84 -32.50 27.69
CA ILE A 23 -20.84 -31.44 27.63
C ILE A 23 -20.22 -31.36 26.22
N GLY A 24 -19.82 -32.49 25.65
CA GLY A 24 -19.28 -32.56 24.28
C GLY A 24 -20.26 -32.05 23.24
N LEU A 25 -21.55 -32.40 23.34
CA LEU A 25 -22.59 -31.87 22.46
C LEU A 25 -22.78 -30.35 22.65
N GLY A 26 -22.79 -29.88 23.89
CA GLY A 26 -22.88 -28.44 24.20
C GLY A 26 -21.71 -27.65 23.62
N VAL A 27 -20.49 -28.16 23.75
CA VAL A 27 -19.29 -27.56 23.14
C VAL A 27 -19.38 -27.54 21.62
N LEU A 28 -19.84 -28.63 21.00
CA LEU A 28 -20.03 -28.72 19.56
C LEU A 28 -21.05 -27.69 19.06
N ILE A 29 -22.20 -27.58 19.75
CA ILE A 29 -23.23 -26.57 19.41
C ILE A 29 -22.64 -25.14 19.54
N LEU A 30 -21.92 -24.88 20.63
CA LEU A 30 -21.25 -23.58 20.84
C LEU A 30 -20.28 -23.26 19.71
N LEU A 31 -19.47 -24.22 19.28
CA LEU A 31 -18.52 -24.03 18.16
C LEU A 31 -19.25 -23.77 16.84
N ILE A 32 -20.38 -24.43 16.60
CA ILE A 32 -21.20 -24.18 15.40
C ILE A 32 -21.77 -22.75 15.44
N ILE A 33 -22.33 -22.33 16.58
CA ILE A 33 -22.86 -20.98 16.75
C ILE A 33 -21.77 -19.95 16.55
N LEU A 34 -20.60 -20.15 17.17
CA LEU A 34 -19.45 -19.27 17.02
C LEU A 34 -19.00 -19.19 15.55
N ARG A 35 -18.92 -20.32 14.86
CA ARG A 35 -18.55 -20.40 13.44
C ARG A 35 -19.47 -19.57 12.54
N ILE A 36 -20.78 -19.54 12.85
CA ILE A 36 -21.77 -18.81 12.06
C ILE A 36 -21.81 -17.32 12.45
N ALA A 37 -21.76 -17.01 13.74
CA ALA A 37 -21.93 -15.65 14.24
C ALA A 37 -20.67 -14.78 14.10
N LEU A 38 -19.47 -15.38 14.23
CA LEU A 38 -18.21 -14.64 14.28
C LEU A 38 -17.96 -13.79 13.03
N PRO A 39 -18.15 -14.26 11.78
CA PRO A 39 -17.95 -13.43 10.59
C PRO A 39 -18.80 -12.15 10.63
N TYR A 40 -20.08 -12.25 11.00
CA TYR A 40 -20.99 -11.11 11.07
C TYR A 40 -20.58 -10.09 12.15
N ILE A 41 -20.15 -10.61 13.33
CA ILE A 41 -19.69 -9.74 14.43
C ILE A 41 -18.43 -8.99 14.01
N VAL A 42 -17.46 -9.70 13.42
CA VAL A 42 -16.18 -9.10 13.00
C VAL A 42 -16.39 -8.15 11.83
N LEU A 43 -17.22 -8.50 10.83
CA LEU A 43 -17.57 -7.65 9.70
C LEU A 43 -18.19 -6.32 10.16
N ASN A 44 -19.18 -6.40 11.06
CA ASN A 44 -19.81 -5.20 11.62
C ASN A 44 -18.83 -4.34 12.41
N PHE A 45 -17.93 -4.97 13.18
CA PHE A 45 -16.87 -4.26 13.90
C PHE A 45 -15.91 -3.54 12.93
N ILE A 46 -15.43 -4.24 11.88
CA ILE A 46 -14.54 -3.65 10.87
C ILE A 46 -15.23 -2.48 10.17
N ASN A 47 -16.46 -2.65 9.69
CA ASN A 47 -17.20 -1.61 9.00
C ASN A 47 -17.46 -0.40 9.90
N ASN A 48 -17.74 -0.61 11.18
CA ASN A 48 -17.86 0.47 12.13
C ASN A 48 -16.54 1.23 12.37
N GLN A 49 -15.40 0.53 12.37
CA GLN A 49 -14.09 1.20 12.48
C GLN A 49 -13.75 1.96 11.20
N LEU A 50 -13.98 1.35 10.02
CA LEU A 50 -13.67 1.97 8.73
C LEU A 50 -14.54 3.21 8.45
N SER A 51 -15.81 3.20 8.88
CA SER A 51 -16.72 4.37 8.72
C SER A 51 -16.41 5.54 9.66
N ASN A 52 -15.59 5.32 10.70
CA ASN A 52 -15.24 6.33 11.69
C ASN A 52 -13.79 6.83 11.56
N ILE A 53 -13.08 6.49 10.48
CA ILE A 53 -11.74 7.04 10.23
C ILE A 53 -11.87 8.50 9.83
N ASN A 54 -11.17 9.38 10.53
CA ASN A 54 -11.23 10.82 10.23
C ASN A 54 -10.74 11.12 8.80
N GLY A 55 -11.59 11.80 8.02
CA GLY A 55 -11.29 12.13 6.61
C GLY A 55 -11.43 11.00 5.61
N TYR A 56 -11.85 9.80 6.05
CA TYR A 56 -12.08 8.65 5.20
C TYR A 56 -13.40 7.96 5.50
N TYR A 57 -13.94 7.27 4.53
CA TYR A 57 -15.04 6.35 4.68
C TYR A 57 -14.67 5.02 4.04
N GLY A 58 -14.77 3.93 4.78
CA GLY A 58 -14.47 2.60 4.26
C GLY A 58 -15.58 1.60 4.54
N HIS A 59 -15.61 0.56 3.71
CA HIS A 59 -16.56 -0.53 3.84
C HIS A 59 -15.96 -1.84 3.31
N VAL A 60 -16.43 -2.94 3.88
CA VAL A 60 -16.15 -4.33 3.47
C VAL A 60 -17.47 -5.02 3.26
N ASP A 61 -17.66 -5.66 2.12
CA ASP A 61 -18.92 -6.32 1.77
C ASP A 61 -19.07 -7.65 2.47
N ASP A 62 -18.01 -8.49 2.50
CA ASP A 62 -18.07 -9.82 3.08
C ASP A 62 -16.75 -10.23 3.75
N LEU A 63 -16.85 -11.09 4.75
CA LEU A 63 -15.72 -11.64 5.50
C LEU A 63 -15.88 -13.15 5.69
N ASP A 64 -14.97 -13.92 5.10
CA ASP A 64 -14.89 -15.36 5.34
C ASP A 64 -13.80 -15.65 6.38
N ILE A 65 -14.15 -16.40 7.44
CA ILE A 65 -13.25 -16.71 8.55
C ILE A 65 -13.04 -18.22 8.64
N SER A 66 -11.80 -18.65 8.51
CA SER A 66 -11.37 -20.04 8.69
C SER A 66 -10.56 -20.20 9.97
N LEU A 67 -11.25 -20.30 11.10
CA LEU A 67 -10.65 -20.30 12.43
C LEU A 67 -9.55 -21.35 12.62
N TYR A 68 -9.75 -22.59 12.14
CA TYR A 68 -8.77 -23.66 12.34
C TYR A 68 -7.45 -23.40 11.57
N ARG A 69 -7.52 -22.63 10.47
CA ARG A 69 -6.37 -22.28 9.64
C ARG A 69 -5.73 -20.94 10.03
N GLY A 70 -6.44 -20.14 10.87
CA GLY A 70 -6.03 -18.75 11.13
C GLY A 70 -6.10 -17.86 9.91
N ALA A 71 -6.98 -18.18 8.95
CA ALA A 71 -7.10 -17.47 7.69
C ALA A 71 -8.42 -16.70 7.62
N TYR A 72 -8.35 -15.49 7.06
CA TYR A 72 -9.48 -14.57 6.87
C TYR A 72 -9.41 -14.06 5.44
N ILE A 73 -10.55 -13.99 4.77
CA ILE A 73 -10.67 -13.40 3.45
C ILE A 73 -11.63 -12.22 3.57
N VAL A 74 -11.10 -11.03 3.36
CA VAL A 74 -11.88 -9.78 3.26
C VAL A 74 -12.21 -9.60 1.79
N LYS A 75 -13.50 -9.45 1.45
CA LYS A 75 -13.96 -9.31 0.08
C LYS A 75 -14.53 -7.92 -0.16
N ASP A 76 -14.22 -7.38 -1.34
CA ASP A 76 -14.77 -6.13 -1.85
C ASP A 76 -14.62 -4.99 -0.81
N ILE A 77 -13.37 -4.74 -0.38
CA ILE A 77 -13.05 -3.60 0.48
C ILE A 77 -12.86 -2.35 -0.37
N TYR A 78 -13.41 -1.23 0.11
CA TYR A 78 -13.06 0.09 -0.41
C TYR A 78 -12.88 1.11 0.71
N ILE A 79 -12.06 2.11 0.44
CA ILE A 79 -11.82 3.27 1.29
C ILE A 79 -11.82 4.49 0.39
N ASP A 80 -12.68 5.44 0.70
CA ASP A 80 -12.81 6.71 0.00
C ASP A 80 -12.29 7.85 0.88
N ILE A 81 -11.68 8.87 0.26
CA ILE A 81 -11.41 10.14 0.92
C ILE A 81 -12.73 10.93 0.98
N VAL A 82 -13.08 11.44 2.14
CA VAL A 82 -14.25 12.31 2.31
C VAL A 82 -13.78 13.77 2.24
N ASP A 83 -14.17 14.46 1.17
CA ASP A 83 -13.97 15.90 1.05
C ASP A 83 -14.76 16.61 2.16
N THR A 84 -14.04 17.23 3.08
CA THR A 84 -14.63 17.91 4.26
C THR A 84 -15.51 19.10 3.88
N THR A 85 -15.30 19.70 2.71
CA THR A 85 -16.04 20.87 2.24
C THR A 85 -17.32 20.47 1.50
N THR A 86 -17.22 19.52 0.58
CA THR A 86 -18.34 19.10 -0.28
C THR A 86 -19.05 17.84 0.20
N GLN A 87 -18.48 17.13 1.18
CA GLN A 87 -18.94 15.82 1.66
C GLN A 87 -19.00 14.75 0.55
N LYS A 88 -18.28 14.96 -0.55
CA LYS A 88 -18.16 13.98 -1.62
C LYS A 88 -17.13 12.92 -1.24
N GLN A 89 -17.46 11.68 -1.54
CA GLN A 89 -16.53 10.55 -1.43
C GLN A 89 -15.77 10.40 -2.74
N LEU A 90 -14.45 10.32 -2.62
CA LEU A 90 -13.52 10.14 -3.74
C LEU A 90 -12.79 8.81 -3.55
N PRO A 91 -12.87 7.89 -4.49
CA PRO A 91 -12.19 6.61 -4.40
C PRO A 91 -10.69 6.78 -4.16
N PHE A 92 -10.18 6.15 -3.08
CA PHE A 92 -8.77 6.17 -2.72
C PHE A 92 -8.13 4.80 -2.79
N PHE A 93 -8.75 3.80 -2.14
CA PHE A 93 -8.26 2.42 -2.14
C PHE A 93 -9.41 1.45 -2.33
N SER A 94 -9.19 0.39 -3.11
CA SER A 94 -10.09 -0.77 -3.15
C SER A 94 -9.31 -2.04 -3.45
N ALA A 95 -9.86 -3.19 -3.06
CA ALA A 95 -9.35 -4.50 -3.43
C ALA A 95 -10.49 -5.51 -3.48
N ASP A 96 -10.47 -6.39 -4.48
CA ASP A 96 -11.47 -7.46 -4.61
C ASP A 96 -11.36 -8.45 -3.45
N ASN A 97 -10.14 -8.87 -3.12
CA ASN A 97 -9.87 -9.79 -2.03
C ASN A 97 -8.59 -9.43 -1.29
N ILE A 98 -8.64 -9.53 0.04
CA ILE A 98 -7.45 -9.51 0.89
C ILE A 98 -7.44 -10.79 1.72
N ASP A 99 -6.49 -11.68 1.40
CA ASP A 99 -6.24 -12.89 2.18
C ASP A 99 -5.30 -12.56 3.33
N ILE A 100 -5.73 -12.82 4.55
CA ILE A 100 -4.97 -12.59 5.77
C ILE A 100 -4.75 -13.93 6.45
N SER A 101 -3.51 -14.33 6.67
CA SER A 101 -3.15 -15.52 7.44
C SER A 101 -2.44 -15.12 8.73
N ILE A 102 -2.85 -15.69 9.86
CA ILE A 102 -2.26 -15.41 11.18
C ILE A 102 -1.70 -16.71 11.75
N GLU A 103 -0.47 -16.64 12.26
CA GLU A 103 0.20 -17.78 12.89
C GLU A 103 -0.30 -17.97 14.33
N TRP A 104 -1.13 -19.00 14.58
CA TRP A 104 -1.68 -19.33 15.90
C TRP A 104 -0.63 -19.48 16.99
N LYS A 105 0.52 -20.11 16.66
CA LYS A 105 1.60 -20.34 17.64
C LYS A 105 2.20 -19.03 18.16
N SER A 106 2.31 -18.03 17.32
CA SER A 106 2.80 -16.69 17.68
C SER A 106 1.73 -15.92 18.45
N LEU A 107 0.45 -16.04 18.04
CA LEU A 107 -0.67 -15.41 18.74
C LEU A 107 -0.78 -15.89 20.20
N LEU A 108 -0.59 -17.19 20.46
CA LEU A 108 -0.58 -17.75 21.82
C LEU A 108 0.61 -17.22 22.68
N LYS A 109 1.64 -16.65 22.06
CA LYS A 109 2.77 -15.99 22.73
C LYS A 109 2.59 -14.47 22.85
N GLY A 110 1.42 -13.94 22.49
CA GLY A 110 1.14 -12.51 22.50
C GLY A 110 1.78 -11.73 21.35
N GLN A 111 2.11 -12.38 20.24
CA GLN A 111 2.65 -11.76 19.04
C GLN A 111 1.72 -12.05 17.85
N ILE A 112 1.47 -11.06 17.01
CA ILE A 112 0.76 -11.24 15.74
C ILE A 112 1.80 -11.41 14.63
N VAL A 113 1.86 -12.60 14.05
CA VAL A 113 2.65 -12.89 12.85
C VAL A 113 1.67 -13.21 11.74
N SER A 114 1.72 -12.45 10.66
CA SER A 114 0.74 -12.53 9.58
C SER A 114 1.38 -12.48 8.19
N GLU A 115 0.63 -12.97 7.23
CA GLU A 115 0.84 -12.75 5.81
C GLU A 115 -0.43 -12.14 5.23
N LEU A 116 -0.27 -11.16 4.35
CA LEU A 116 -1.35 -10.47 3.67
C LEU A 116 -1.15 -10.57 2.16
N VAL A 117 -2.17 -11.01 1.45
CA VAL A 117 -2.17 -11.09 -0.02
C VAL A 117 -3.38 -10.33 -0.54
N CYS A 118 -3.14 -9.26 -1.31
CA CYS A 118 -4.17 -8.44 -1.92
C CYS A 118 -4.30 -8.78 -3.41
N HIS A 119 -5.51 -8.94 -3.89
CA HIS A 119 -5.80 -9.18 -5.30
C HIS A 119 -6.58 -8.01 -5.89
N THR A 120 -6.18 -7.59 -7.07
CA THR A 120 -6.83 -6.50 -7.85
C THR A 120 -6.94 -5.21 -7.03
N ALA A 121 -5.83 -4.86 -6.35
CA ALA A 121 -5.82 -3.64 -5.52
C ALA A 121 -5.71 -2.39 -6.41
N LEU A 122 -6.58 -1.40 -6.15
CA LEU A 122 -6.49 -0.06 -6.75
C LEU A 122 -6.10 0.94 -5.66
N LEU A 123 -5.03 1.69 -5.90
CA LEU A 123 -4.65 2.86 -5.10
C LEU A 123 -4.73 4.09 -5.99
N ARG A 124 -5.62 5.02 -5.67
CA ARG A 124 -5.89 6.21 -6.48
C ARG A 124 -5.60 7.49 -5.71
N PHE A 125 -4.80 8.35 -6.31
CA PHE A 125 -4.55 9.72 -5.85
C PHE A 125 -5.28 10.67 -6.80
N THR A 126 -6.19 11.48 -6.26
CA THR A 126 -6.94 12.46 -7.06
C THR A 126 -6.46 13.85 -6.70
N ASN A 127 -5.97 14.62 -7.68
CA ASN A 127 -5.70 16.04 -7.48
C ASN A 127 -7.04 16.77 -7.33
N ASN A 128 -7.31 17.21 -6.13
CA ASN A 128 -8.55 17.88 -5.81
C ASN A 128 -8.21 19.22 -5.16
N ALA A 129 -8.76 20.31 -5.67
CA ALA A 129 -8.58 21.65 -5.10
C ALA A 129 -9.05 21.75 -3.63
N SER A 130 -9.72 20.72 -3.14
CA SER A 130 -10.24 20.58 -1.78
C SER A 130 -9.51 19.53 -0.96
N GLU A 131 -8.30 19.09 -1.34
CA GLU A 131 -7.49 18.32 -0.39
C GLU A 131 -7.40 19.12 0.90
N PRO A 132 -7.77 18.53 2.05
CA PRO A 132 -7.57 19.20 3.32
C PRO A 132 -6.07 19.53 3.41
N GLU A 133 -5.73 20.81 3.35
CA GLU A 133 -4.35 21.32 3.48
C GLU A 133 -3.70 20.89 4.79
N GLN A 134 -4.47 20.24 5.65
CA GLN A 134 -4.06 19.77 6.96
C GLN A 134 -4.82 18.50 7.35
N LEU A 135 -4.45 17.35 6.81
CA LEU A 135 -4.25 16.26 7.75
C LEU A 135 -3.11 16.74 8.65
N GLU A 136 -3.49 17.25 9.83
CA GLU A 136 -2.51 17.59 10.86
C GLU A 136 -1.57 16.41 10.98
N ARG A 137 -0.34 16.58 10.48
CA ARG A 137 0.68 15.52 10.40
C ARG A 137 1.03 14.94 11.77
N ASP A 138 0.59 15.57 12.84
CA ASP A 138 0.93 15.24 14.21
C ASP A 138 -0.03 14.29 14.93
N SER A 139 -1.32 14.24 14.58
CA SER A 139 -2.26 13.40 15.33
C SER A 139 -2.45 12.00 14.74
N ASN A 140 -2.04 11.77 13.48
CA ASN A 140 -2.24 10.52 12.76
C ASN A 140 -0.95 9.94 12.17
N ASP A 141 0.17 10.01 12.88
CA ASP A 141 1.32 9.21 12.47
C ASP A 141 0.96 7.73 12.60
N PHE A 142 0.55 7.14 11.48
CA PHE A 142 0.21 5.72 11.37
C PHE A 142 1.28 4.81 11.99
N ARG A 143 2.54 5.26 12.01
CA ARG A 143 3.66 4.56 12.63
C ARG A 143 3.56 4.58 14.16
N LEU A 144 3.13 5.71 14.75
CA LEU A 144 2.89 5.79 16.20
C LEU A 144 1.72 4.88 16.58
N MET A 145 0.66 4.88 15.79
CA MET A 145 -0.46 3.97 15.95
C MET A 145 0.00 2.50 15.87
N LEU A 146 0.81 2.13 14.87
CA LEU A 146 1.34 0.77 14.74
C LEU A 146 2.20 0.34 15.93
N ARG A 147 2.94 1.27 16.55
CA ARG A 147 3.77 0.99 17.75
C ARG A 147 2.95 0.72 19.00
N THR A 148 1.73 1.26 19.10
CA THR A 148 0.84 1.06 20.26
C THR A 148 0.11 -0.27 20.24
N PHE A 149 0.07 -0.94 19.09
CA PHE A 149 -0.55 -2.26 18.98
C PHE A 149 0.33 -3.37 19.57
N THR A 150 -0.31 -4.52 19.82
CA THR A 150 0.37 -5.79 20.08
C THR A 150 1.49 -5.99 19.07
N PRO A 151 2.67 -6.53 19.45
CA PRO A 151 3.75 -6.77 18.51
C PRO A 151 3.27 -7.44 17.24
N LEU A 152 3.36 -6.71 16.14
CA LEU A 152 2.88 -7.12 14.81
C LEU A 152 4.07 -7.36 13.90
N LYS A 153 4.14 -8.52 13.29
CA LYS A 153 5.08 -8.84 12.24
C LYS A 153 4.32 -9.32 11.01
N VAL A 154 4.46 -8.60 9.90
CA VAL A 154 3.98 -9.04 8.59
C VAL A 154 5.16 -9.64 7.84
N ASN A 155 5.22 -10.96 7.80
CA ASN A 155 6.30 -11.67 7.12
C ASN A 155 6.25 -11.47 5.61
N ARG A 156 5.06 -11.39 5.06
CA ARG A 156 4.80 -11.21 3.65
C ARG A 156 3.55 -10.32 3.46
N PHE A 157 3.74 -9.24 2.74
CA PHE A 157 2.66 -8.45 2.17
C PHE A 157 2.81 -8.47 0.66
N GLU A 158 1.81 -8.96 -0.06
CA GLU A 158 1.89 -9.12 -1.49
C GLU A 158 0.64 -8.58 -2.18
N VAL A 159 0.83 -7.90 -3.30
CA VAL A 159 -0.24 -7.39 -4.16
C VAL A 159 -0.09 -8.01 -5.54
N PHE A 160 -1.16 -8.62 -6.03
CA PHE A 160 -1.27 -9.14 -7.39
C PHE A 160 -2.25 -8.32 -8.21
N ASN A 161 -1.90 -8.04 -9.47
CA ASN A 161 -2.72 -7.31 -10.42
C ASN A 161 -3.20 -5.95 -9.86
N GLY A 162 -2.31 -5.27 -9.16
CA GLY A 162 -2.60 -3.95 -8.61
C GLY A 162 -2.61 -2.87 -9.69
N LYS A 163 -3.24 -1.74 -9.38
CA LYS A 163 -3.20 -0.51 -10.15
C LYS A 163 -2.91 0.66 -9.24
N ILE A 164 -1.93 1.49 -9.58
CA ILE A 164 -1.67 2.76 -8.91
C ILE A 164 -2.00 3.86 -9.90
N GLN A 165 -2.89 4.78 -9.54
CA GLN A 165 -3.45 5.78 -10.45
C GLN A 165 -3.38 7.18 -9.85
N TYR A 166 -2.98 8.15 -10.66
CA TYR A 166 -3.08 9.58 -10.37
C TYR A 166 -4.08 10.22 -11.33
N LEU A 167 -5.10 10.89 -10.79
CA LEU A 167 -6.13 11.60 -11.54
C LEU A 167 -6.06 13.10 -11.24
N ASP A 168 -6.10 13.92 -12.30
CA ASP A 168 -6.41 15.34 -12.21
C ASP A 168 -7.59 15.66 -13.14
N PRO A 169 -8.81 15.58 -12.65
CA PRO A 169 -10.01 15.85 -13.45
C PRO A 169 -10.20 17.36 -13.77
N ALA A 170 -9.52 18.24 -13.04
CA ALA A 170 -9.61 19.67 -13.23
C ALA A 170 -8.63 20.19 -14.30
N ALA A 171 -7.61 19.39 -14.62
CA ALA A 171 -6.65 19.72 -15.69
C ALA A 171 -7.33 19.74 -17.08
N SER A 172 -6.75 20.48 -18.02
CA SER A 172 -7.25 20.58 -19.39
C SER A 172 -6.17 20.23 -20.41
N PRO A 173 -6.22 19.05 -21.05
CA PRO A 173 -7.19 17.96 -20.86
C PRO A 173 -7.08 17.29 -19.48
N PRO A 174 -8.11 16.56 -19.03
CA PRO A 174 -8.02 15.79 -17.80
C PRO A 174 -6.84 14.81 -17.84
N VAL A 175 -6.13 14.68 -16.71
CA VAL A 175 -4.93 13.82 -16.59
C VAL A 175 -5.29 12.53 -15.86
N ASP A 176 -4.88 11.41 -16.43
CA ASP A 176 -4.98 10.07 -15.86
C ASP A 176 -3.68 9.33 -16.10
N ILE A 177 -2.86 9.19 -15.05
CA ILE A 177 -1.59 8.48 -15.09
C ILE A 177 -1.68 7.26 -14.20
N PHE A 178 -1.19 6.11 -14.69
CA PHE A 178 -1.27 4.88 -13.93
C PHE A 178 -0.11 3.92 -14.18
N LEU A 179 0.16 3.13 -13.16
CA LEU A 179 0.89 1.88 -13.21
C LEU A 179 -0.13 0.74 -13.19
N ASP A 180 -0.06 -0.16 -14.13
CA ASP A 180 -0.99 -1.29 -14.27
C ASP A 180 -0.28 -2.62 -14.04
N ASN A 181 -1.04 -3.70 -13.85
CA ASN A 181 -0.50 -5.03 -13.57
C ASN A 181 0.58 -5.02 -12.48
N THR A 182 0.40 -4.18 -11.47
CA THR A 182 1.39 -3.99 -10.41
C THR A 182 1.45 -5.23 -9.53
N HIS A 183 2.65 -5.78 -9.39
CA HIS A 183 2.98 -6.83 -8.42
C HIS A 183 3.93 -6.24 -7.39
N ILE A 184 3.56 -6.30 -6.12
CA ILE A 184 4.35 -5.81 -4.99
C ILE A 184 4.59 -6.97 -4.04
N LEU A 185 5.82 -7.15 -3.61
CA LEU A 185 6.19 -8.08 -2.53
C LEU A 185 7.00 -7.31 -1.49
N ALA A 186 6.40 -7.11 -0.32
CA ALA A 186 7.08 -6.59 0.85
C ALA A 186 7.28 -7.71 1.88
N SER A 187 8.47 -7.81 2.43
CA SER A 187 8.85 -8.86 3.35
C SER A 187 9.41 -8.29 4.64
N ASN A 188 9.15 -9.00 5.74
CA ASN A 188 9.71 -8.70 7.05
C ASN A 188 9.34 -7.30 7.58
N LEU A 189 8.10 -6.86 7.34
CA LEU A 189 7.54 -5.66 7.96
C LEU A 189 7.22 -5.95 9.44
N SER A 190 7.77 -5.17 10.36
CA SER A 190 7.60 -5.41 11.79
C SER A 190 7.42 -4.08 12.54
N ASN A 191 6.59 -4.07 13.57
CA ASN A 191 6.50 -2.97 14.54
C ASN A 191 7.33 -3.23 15.80
N VAL A 192 8.19 -4.24 15.78
CA VAL A 192 9.18 -4.52 16.84
C VAL A 192 10.55 -4.06 16.36
N GLU A 193 11.30 -3.41 17.24
CA GLU A 193 12.66 -2.97 16.92
C GLU A 193 13.53 -4.15 16.50
N ASP A 194 14.22 -3.97 15.37
CA ASP A 194 15.20 -4.90 14.84
C ASP A 194 16.59 -4.24 14.90
N THR A 195 17.62 -5.01 15.21
CA THR A 195 19.01 -4.53 15.24
C THR A 195 19.57 -4.26 13.84
N THR A 196 18.90 -4.76 12.80
CA THR A 196 19.26 -4.54 11.40
C THR A 196 18.87 -3.13 10.99
N LEU A 197 19.75 -2.40 10.32
CA LEU A 197 19.50 -1.02 9.89
C LEU A 197 18.30 -0.92 8.94
N LEU A 198 18.17 -1.84 7.98
CA LEU A 198 17.11 -1.91 6.97
C LEU A 198 16.51 -3.33 6.96
N PRO A 199 15.60 -3.65 7.91
CA PRO A 199 15.14 -5.02 8.12
C PRO A 199 14.12 -5.50 7.07
N ALA A 200 13.35 -4.58 6.48
CA ALA A 200 12.31 -4.92 5.53
C ALA A 200 12.76 -4.67 4.07
N THR A 201 12.21 -5.46 3.16
CA THR A 201 12.42 -5.30 1.71
C THR A 201 11.10 -5.12 1.00
N VAL A 202 11.08 -4.27 -0.03
CA VAL A 202 9.94 -4.09 -0.94
C VAL A 202 10.45 -4.22 -2.37
N ILE A 203 9.87 -5.14 -3.12
CA ILE A 203 10.15 -5.33 -4.55
C ILE A 203 8.82 -5.12 -5.27
N ALA A 204 8.84 -4.35 -6.36
CA ALA A 204 7.66 -4.19 -7.20
C ALA A 204 8.01 -4.18 -8.68
N THR A 205 7.05 -4.66 -9.48
CA THR A 205 7.04 -4.54 -10.94
C THR A 205 5.70 -4.02 -11.39
N ALA A 206 5.67 -3.27 -12.49
CA ALA A 206 4.43 -2.78 -13.08
C ALA A 206 4.57 -2.56 -14.59
N ASP A 207 3.44 -2.45 -15.26
CA ASP A 207 3.33 -1.95 -16.61
C ASP A 207 3.09 -0.44 -16.59
N ILE A 208 3.76 0.29 -17.47
CA ILE A 208 3.63 1.73 -17.62
C ILE A 208 3.71 2.12 -19.10
N TYR A 209 2.58 2.40 -19.73
CA TYR A 209 2.50 2.90 -21.11
C TYR A 209 3.40 2.13 -22.11
N GLU A 210 3.16 0.82 -22.25
CA GLU A 210 3.95 -0.11 -23.08
C GLU A 210 5.36 -0.41 -22.52
N GLY A 211 5.83 0.33 -21.53
CA GLY A 211 7.06 0.09 -20.81
C GLY A 211 6.87 -0.77 -19.55
N LYS A 212 7.97 -0.97 -18.84
CA LYS A 212 8.02 -1.73 -17.59
C LYS A 212 8.68 -0.91 -16.49
N MET A 213 8.16 -1.05 -15.27
CA MET A 213 8.77 -0.53 -14.06
C MET A 213 9.31 -1.67 -13.21
N ASN A 214 10.51 -1.48 -12.67
CA ASN A 214 11.07 -2.29 -11.59
C ASN A 214 11.42 -1.38 -10.41
N PHE A 215 11.11 -1.83 -9.21
CA PHE A 215 11.33 -1.11 -7.97
C PHE A 215 11.90 -2.05 -6.93
N ASN A 216 12.92 -1.59 -6.21
CA ASN A 216 13.52 -2.31 -5.09
C ASN A 216 13.84 -1.32 -3.98
N MET A 217 13.40 -1.61 -2.76
CA MET A 217 13.64 -0.78 -1.59
C MET A 217 13.96 -1.67 -0.39
N ARG A 218 14.95 -1.26 0.37
CA ARG A 218 15.18 -1.74 1.74
C ARG A 218 14.80 -0.63 2.70
N ILE A 219 14.04 -0.93 3.74
CA ILE A 219 13.47 0.08 4.60
C ILE A 219 13.45 -0.37 6.06
N ASN A 220 13.64 0.58 6.97
CA ASN A 220 13.21 0.47 8.35
C ASN A 220 11.87 1.22 8.51
N ALA A 221 10.77 0.49 8.42
CA ALA A 221 9.43 1.07 8.47
C ALA A 221 9.09 1.71 9.83
N LEU A 222 9.85 1.38 10.89
CA LEU A 222 9.64 1.89 12.25
C LEU A 222 10.62 2.97 12.68
N ALA A 223 11.60 3.27 11.86
CA ALA A 223 12.50 4.38 12.16
C ALA A 223 11.68 5.67 12.35
N ILE A 224 11.99 6.43 13.38
CA ILE A 224 11.37 7.74 13.64
C ILE A 224 11.59 8.62 12.42
N ASP A 225 12.83 8.65 11.94
CA ASP A 225 13.18 9.32 10.70
C ASP A 225 13.18 8.31 9.53
N PRO A 226 12.69 8.69 8.36
CA PRO A 226 12.71 7.82 7.19
C PRO A 226 14.11 7.26 6.92
N THR A 227 14.25 5.94 6.97
CA THR A 227 15.53 5.25 6.76
C THR A 227 15.31 4.17 5.70
N TYR A 228 15.85 4.41 4.51
CA TYR A 228 15.68 3.50 3.37
C TYR A 228 16.81 3.64 2.34
N ASP A 229 16.91 2.63 1.51
CA ASP A 229 17.72 2.58 0.29
C ASP A 229 16.83 2.07 -0.84
N LEU A 230 16.64 2.89 -1.89
CA LEU A 230 15.65 2.70 -2.93
C LEU A 230 16.30 2.81 -4.30
N ASN A 231 15.96 1.86 -5.18
CA ASN A 231 16.27 1.87 -6.59
C ASN A 231 14.99 1.65 -7.39
N ALA A 232 14.76 2.48 -8.39
CA ALA A 232 13.65 2.30 -9.32
C ALA A 232 14.12 2.53 -10.75
N GLU A 233 13.58 1.75 -11.68
CA GLU A 233 13.78 1.97 -13.10
C GLU A 233 12.47 1.82 -13.86
N ILE A 234 12.28 2.70 -14.83
CA ILE A 234 11.26 2.60 -15.86
C ILE A 234 12.00 2.44 -17.18
N LYS A 235 11.56 1.52 -18.03
CA LYS A 235 12.13 1.32 -19.37
C LYS A 235 11.05 1.32 -20.43
N ASN A 236 11.35 2.01 -21.52
CA ASN A 236 10.56 2.04 -22.75
C ASN A 236 9.10 2.53 -22.52
N ALA A 237 8.87 3.48 -21.63
CA ALA A 237 7.55 4.10 -21.51
C ALA A 237 7.26 4.97 -22.73
N ASN A 238 6.13 4.76 -23.38
CA ASN A 238 5.72 5.51 -24.56
C ASN A 238 5.21 6.90 -24.19
N LEU A 239 5.99 7.94 -24.52
CA LEU A 239 5.68 9.33 -24.17
C LEU A 239 4.38 9.83 -24.84
N VAL A 240 4.01 9.31 -26.01
CA VAL A 240 2.77 9.72 -26.69
C VAL A 240 1.53 9.40 -25.85
N LYS A 241 1.59 8.33 -25.08
CA LYS A 241 0.49 7.95 -24.16
C LYS A 241 0.33 8.92 -22.97
N LEU A 242 1.35 9.76 -22.73
CA LEU A 242 1.35 10.78 -21.68
C LEU A 242 0.97 12.18 -22.22
N ASN A 243 0.51 12.30 -23.46
CA ASN A 243 0.21 13.60 -24.05
C ASN A 243 -0.84 14.41 -23.28
N ALA A 244 -1.83 13.77 -22.62
CA ALA A 244 -2.77 14.47 -21.77
C ALA A 244 -2.02 15.23 -20.64
N PHE A 245 -1.03 14.59 -20.02
CA PHE A 245 -0.19 15.20 -18.99
C PHE A 245 0.67 16.35 -19.56
N PHE A 246 1.37 16.13 -20.68
CA PHE A 246 2.23 17.15 -21.26
C PHE A 246 1.44 18.35 -21.75
N LYS A 247 0.26 18.15 -22.30
CA LYS A 247 -0.64 19.21 -22.73
C LYS A 247 -1.20 20.00 -21.56
N ALA A 248 -1.64 19.32 -20.52
CA ALA A 248 -2.24 19.97 -19.34
C ALA A 248 -1.23 20.83 -18.58
N TYR A 249 0.01 20.34 -18.40
CA TYR A 249 1.00 21.00 -17.56
C TYR A 249 2.13 21.68 -18.31
N GLY A 250 2.39 21.28 -19.56
CA GLY A 250 3.50 21.80 -20.37
C GLY A 250 3.10 22.59 -21.59
N ASP A 251 1.82 22.49 -22.02
CA ASP A 251 1.30 23.11 -23.25
C ASP A 251 2.05 22.66 -24.51
N PHE A 252 2.34 21.35 -24.62
CA PHE A 252 2.93 20.73 -25.80
C PHE A 252 2.45 19.30 -26.01
N ASP A 253 2.57 18.81 -27.24
CA ASP A 253 2.26 17.44 -27.63
C ASP A 253 3.52 16.73 -28.17
N ILE A 254 3.62 15.43 -27.92
CA ILE A 254 4.69 14.55 -28.41
C ILE A 254 4.14 13.64 -29.49
N ASN A 255 4.75 13.62 -30.67
CA ASN A 255 4.44 12.72 -31.78
C ASN A 255 5.08 11.35 -31.60
N LYS A 256 6.30 11.33 -31.07
CA LYS A 256 7.11 10.13 -30.88
C LYS A 256 8.10 10.33 -29.74
N GLY A 257 8.36 9.29 -28.99
CA GLY A 257 9.39 9.28 -27.96
C GLY A 257 9.20 8.15 -26.97
N MET A 258 10.33 7.64 -26.48
CA MET A 258 10.38 6.63 -25.42
C MET A 258 11.15 7.19 -24.24
N LEU A 259 10.67 6.92 -23.03
CA LEU A 259 11.26 7.38 -21.78
C LEU A 259 11.80 6.19 -20.98
N ASP A 260 13.07 6.27 -20.61
CA ASP A 260 13.61 5.49 -19.51
C ASP A 260 13.86 6.42 -18.31
N VAL A 261 13.64 5.94 -17.10
CA VAL A 261 13.94 6.68 -15.86
C VAL A 261 14.72 5.78 -14.93
N TYR A 262 15.79 6.28 -14.36
CA TYR A 262 16.56 5.61 -13.31
C TYR A 262 16.55 6.50 -12.07
N LEU A 263 16.20 5.95 -10.93
CA LEU A 263 16.14 6.63 -9.64
C LEU A 263 16.93 5.82 -8.62
N GLU A 264 17.86 6.45 -7.96
CA GLU A 264 18.52 5.94 -6.76
C GLU A 264 18.36 6.97 -5.65
N LEU A 265 17.89 6.54 -4.48
CA LEU A 265 17.64 7.43 -3.36
C LEU A 265 17.87 6.68 -2.04
N ALA A 266 18.72 7.23 -1.20
CA ALA A 266 18.95 6.74 0.15
C ALA A 266 18.58 7.82 1.18
N ALA A 267 18.01 7.39 2.30
CA ALA A 267 17.65 8.28 3.39
C ALA A 267 18.09 7.69 4.73
N LYS A 268 18.64 8.53 5.58
CA LYS A 268 19.03 8.21 6.97
C LYS A 268 19.22 9.50 7.77
N ASP A 269 18.92 9.46 9.06
CA ASP A 269 19.15 10.55 10.00
C ASP A 269 18.60 11.90 9.47
N ARG A 270 17.35 11.86 8.97
CA ARG A 270 16.60 12.98 8.39
C ARG A 270 17.16 13.53 7.07
N LYS A 271 18.21 12.95 6.55
CA LYS A 271 18.80 13.37 5.26
C LYS A 271 18.50 12.37 4.19
N TYR A 272 18.33 12.89 2.98
CA TYR A 272 18.23 12.04 1.80
C TYR A 272 19.21 12.51 0.74
N ILE A 273 19.74 11.55 -0.01
CA ILE A 273 20.67 11.78 -1.12
C ILE A 273 20.42 10.77 -2.22
N GLY A 274 20.55 11.20 -3.45
CA GLY A 274 20.38 10.32 -4.60
C GLY A 274 20.40 11.07 -5.90
N TYR A 275 19.79 10.49 -6.91
CA TYR A 275 19.61 11.14 -8.20
C TYR A 275 18.42 10.54 -8.96
N VAL A 276 17.87 11.31 -9.89
CA VAL A 276 17.03 10.82 -10.96
C VAL A 276 17.72 11.05 -12.30
N LYS A 277 17.67 10.04 -13.18
CA LYS A 277 18.26 10.09 -14.52
C LYS A 277 17.20 9.67 -15.54
N PRO A 278 16.42 10.60 -16.08
CA PRO A 278 15.60 10.35 -17.25
C PRO A 278 16.48 10.27 -18.51
N VAL A 279 16.07 9.41 -19.44
CA VAL A 279 16.69 9.23 -20.77
C VAL A 279 15.55 9.16 -21.78
N ILE A 280 15.50 10.12 -22.69
CA ILE A 280 14.52 10.18 -23.76
C ILE A 280 15.19 9.74 -25.06
N LYS A 281 14.50 8.89 -25.82
CA LYS A 281 14.96 8.35 -27.10
C LYS A 281 13.96 8.72 -28.18
N ASP A 282 14.44 9.00 -29.38
CA ASP A 282 13.65 9.24 -30.58
C ASP A 282 12.55 10.30 -30.39
N LEU A 283 12.87 11.41 -29.70
CA LEU A 283 11.88 12.43 -29.37
C LEU A 283 11.50 13.25 -30.62
N ASP A 284 10.19 13.27 -30.93
CA ASP A 284 9.58 14.15 -31.92
C ASP A 284 8.41 14.92 -31.26
N VAL A 285 8.42 16.23 -31.37
CA VAL A 285 7.49 17.15 -30.73
C VAL A 285 6.69 17.90 -31.79
N VAL A 286 5.41 18.11 -31.52
CA VAL A 286 4.52 18.87 -32.42
C VAL A 286 4.89 20.36 -32.34
N GLY A 287 5.38 20.92 -33.46
CA GLY A 287 5.64 22.35 -33.57
C GLY A 287 6.85 22.72 -34.43
N PRO A 288 7.15 24.01 -34.62
CA PRO A 288 8.35 24.45 -35.31
C PRO A 288 9.64 23.99 -34.60
N GLU A 289 10.69 23.70 -35.34
CA GLU A 289 11.98 23.19 -34.82
C GLU A 289 12.58 24.06 -33.71
N ASP A 290 12.37 25.38 -33.73
CA ASP A 290 12.80 26.32 -32.69
C ASP A 290 12.13 26.08 -31.29
N ARG A 291 11.08 25.27 -31.22
CA ARG A 291 10.43 24.89 -29.94
C ARG A 291 11.06 23.67 -29.28
N LYS A 292 11.86 22.87 -29.97
CA LYS A 292 12.45 21.63 -29.42
C LYS A 292 13.21 21.91 -28.12
N ASP A 293 14.07 22.89 -28.09
CA ASP A 293 14.86 23.28 -26.89
C ASP A 293 13.95 23.79 -25.75
N SER A 294 12.91 24.56 -26.09
CA SER A 294 11.94 25.05 -25.09
C SER A 294 11.09 23.93 -24.51
N VAL A 295 10.69 22.97 -25.34
CA VAL A 295 9.89 21.81 -24.91
C VAL A 295 10.74 20.86 -24.07
N LEU A 296 11.97 20.60 -24.47
CA LEU A 296 12.91 19.81 -23.68
C LEU A 296 13.10 20.41 -22.28
N ARG A 297 13.29 21.73 -22.20
CA ARG A 297 13.41 22.41 -20.91
C ARG A 297 12.16 22.25 -20.08
N LYS A 298 10.97 22.48 -20.63
CA LYS A 298 9.70 22.32 -19.93
C LYS A 298 9.46 20.87 -19.49
N LEU A 299 9.82 19.90 -20.33
CA LEU A 299 9.72 18.46 -20.00
C LEU A 299 10.64 18.13 -18.83
N TRP A 300 11.85 18.67 -18.82
CA TRP A 300 12.79 18.53 -17.72
C TRP A 300 12.32 19.23 -16.45
N GLU A 301 11.83 20.45 -16.55
CA GLU A 301 11.26 21.18 -15.42
C GLU A 301 10.05 20.45 -14.84
N GLY A 302 9.21 19.83 -15.69
CA GLY A 302 8.05 19.04 -15.27
C GLY A 302 8.39 17.70 -14.63
N ILE A 303 9.43 17.00 -15.11
CA ILE A 303 9.85 15.69 -14.56
C ILE A 303 10.73 15.85 -13.32
N VAL A 304 11.56 16.87 -13.28
CA VAL A 304 12.68 17.00 -12.33
C VAL A 304 12.54 18.20 -11.40
N GLY A 305 11.72 19.18 -11.75
CA GLY A 305 11.50 20.39 -10.96
C GLY A 305 12.70 21.36 -10.92
N VAL A 306 13.81 21.07 -11.62
CA VAL A 306 15.01 21.91 -11.65
C VAL A 306 15.60 21.92 -13.06
N ALA A 307 16.01 23.09 -13.56
CA ALA A 307 16.78 23.20 -14.79
C ALA A 307 18.19 22.60 -14.56
N GLY A 308 18.43 21.42 -15.10
CA GLY A 308 19.74 20.76 -15.08
C GLY A 308 20.43 20.85 -16.43
N ASP A 309 21.76 20.57 -16.48
CA ASP A 309 22.49 20.45 -17.73
C ASP A 309 21.99 19.26 -18.54
N ILE A 310 21.45 19.52 -19.72
CA ILE A 310 20.92 18.52 -20.65
C ILE A 310 22.07 18.07 -21.55
N ALA A 311 22.38 16.78 -21.54
CA ALA A 311 23.34 16.17 -22.44
C ALA A 311 22.64 15.48 -23.61
N GLU A 312 22.84 15.98 -24.81
CA GLU A 312 22.40 15.36 -26.05
C GLU A 312 23.51 14.47 -26.65
N ASN A 313 23.12 13.27 -27.09
CA ASN A 313 24.00 12.40 -27.86
C ASN A 313 23.47 12.27 -29.31
N PRO A 314 23.98 13.07 -30.26
CA PRO A 314 23.46 13.09 -31.62
C PRO A 314 23.68 11.79 -32.40
N LYS A 315 24.56 10.88 -31.93
CA LYS A 315 24.77 9.57 -32.58
C LYS A 315 23.69 8.55 -32.27
N THR A 316 23.00 8.70 -31.14
CA THR A 316 21.99 7.75 -30.64
C THR A 316 20.62 8.38 -30.52
N ASP A 317 20.46 9.64 -30.91
CA ASP A 317 19.22 10.44 -30.72
C ASP A 317 18.66 10.32 -29.31
N GLN A 318 19.55 10.34 -28.31
CA GLN A 318 19.25 10.22 -26.90
C GLN A 318 19.55 11.50 -26.15
N ILE A 319 18.61 11.90 -25.33
CA ILE A 319 18.72 13.05 -24.44
C ILE A 319 18.70 12.51 -23.01
N ALA A 320 19.75 12.78 -22.26
CA ALA A 320 19.87 12.31 -20.88
C ALA A 320 20.41 13.40 -19.98
N THR A 321 19.94 13.43 -18.74
CA THR A 321 20.56 14.23 -17.68
C THR A 321 20.54 13.45 -16.38
N LYS A 322 21.53 13.70 -15.53
CA LYS A 322 21.55 13.16 -14.17
C LYS A 322 21.33 14.31 -13.20
N VAL A 323 20.19 14.31 -12.53
CA VAL A 323 19.80 15.35 -11.59
C VAL A 323 20.03 14.84 -10.17
N PRO A 324 20.95 15.43 -9.43
CA PRO A 324 21.17 15.09 -8.04
C PRO A 324 19.95 15.53 -7.21
N ILE A 325 19.58 14.69 -6.27
CA ILE A 325 18.53 14.95 -5.28
C ILE A 325 19.19 14.88 -3.91
N ALA A 326 19.11 15.95 -3.13
CA ALA A 326 19.59 15.95 -1.75
C ALA A 326 18.78 16.94 -0.92
N GLY A 327 18.55 16.60 0.34
CA GLY A 327 17.82 17.47 1.24
C GLY A 327 17.68 16.87 2.62
N GLU A 328 16.88 17.54 3.44
CA GLU A 328 16.52 17.11 4.78
C GLU A 328 15.00 17.05 4.90
N PHE A 329 14.49 16.05 5.62
CA PHE A 329 13.08 16.01 5.99
C PHE A 329 12.81 17.10 7.02
N GLY A 330 11.79 17.94 6.77
CA GLY A 330 11.44 19.07 7.62
C GLY A 330 11.25 18.69 9.10
N ASP A 331 11.46 19.65 10.00
CA ASP A 331 11.21 19.45 11.43
C ASP A 331 9.73 19.12 11.63
N ARG A 332 9.51 18.10 12.45
CA ARG A 332 8.20 17.82 13.02
C ARG A 332 8.06 18.76 14.23
N THR A 333 7.56 19.97 13.99
CA THR A 333 7.11 20.85 15.07
C THR A 333 5.68 20.54 15.43
#